data_7e3c1a5562a1406ad1691d2406abdb42
#
_entry.id   7e3c1a5562a1406ad1691d2406abdb42
#
_cell.length_a   1.000
_cell.length_b   1.000
_cell.length_c   1.000
_cell.angle_alpha   90.00
_cell.angle_beta   90.00
_cell.angle_gamma   90.00
#
_symmetry.space_group_name_H-M   'P 1'
#
loop_
_entity.id
_entity.type
_entity.pdbx_description
1 polymer ?
#
loop_
_entity_poly.entity_id
_entity_poly.type
_entity_poly.pdbx_seq_one_letter_code
_entity_poly.pdbx_strand_id
1 'polypeptide(L)'
;MPQYRGDMATCGFIEYNDASPEVRAVYDDIMTTRQTDWINNFWKALAHHPPTLRRTWESIKQIMAPGALDPLVKEMIYVAVSATNQCPYCIASHTASARKAGMTDAMYAELMAVVGMANETNRLASGYQVDVDDRFKT
;
A
#
# COMPACT_ATOMS: atom_id res chain seq x y z
N MET A 1 10.48 -19.03 -3.18
CA MET A 1 9.44 -18.14 -2.61
C MET A 1 8.09 -18.86 -2.71
N PRO A 2 7.31 -18.92 -1.64
CA PRO A 2 5.97 -19.48 -1.77
C PRO A 2 5.19 -18.60 -2.76
N GLN A 3 4.68 -19.20 -3.81
CA GLN A 3 3.72 -18.55 -4.69
C GLN A 3 2.49 -18.22 -3.85
N TYR A 4 2.09 -16.95 -3.81
CA TYR A 4 0.82 -16.53 -3.26
C TYR A 4 -0.29 -17.19 -4.09
N ARG A 5 -0.78 -18.33 -3.62
CA ARG A 5 -1.96 -18.98 -4.21
C ARG A 5 -3.20 -18.33 -3.59
N GLY A 6 -4.24 -18.14 -4.39
CA GLY A 6 -5.47 -17.47 -3.97
C GLY A 6 -6.23 -18.10 -2.80
N ASP A 7 -5.73 -19.22 -2.26
CA ASP A 7 -6.35 -19.99 -1.18
C ASP A 7 -5.72 -19.72 0.20
N MET A 8 -4.88 -18.68 0.34
CA MET A 8 -4.15 -18.41 1.59
C MET A 8 -4.82 -17.39 2.50
N ALA A 9 -5.97 -16.86 2.13
CA ALA A 9 -6.71 -15.94 2.99
C ALA A 9 -7.20 -16.65 4.25
N THR A 10 -7.01 -16.02 5.41
CA THR A 10 -7.44 -16.56 6.71
C THR A 10 -8.94 -16.46 6.93
N CYS A 11 -9.61 -15.57 6.20
CA CYS A 11 -11.05 -15.40 6.18
C CYS A 11 -11.55 -15.36 4.74
N GLY A 12 -12.80 -15.73 4.53
CA GLY A 12 -13.44 -15.56 3.22
C GLY A 12 -13.59 -14.07 2.86
N PHE A 13 -13.81 -13.80 1.59
CA PHE A 13 -14.05 -12.45 1.09
C PHE A 13 -15.55 -12.15 1.06
N ILE A 14 -15.94 -10.98 1.55
CA ILE A 14 -17.33 -10.55 1.47
C ILE A 14 -17.55 -9.84 0.14
N GLU A 15 -18.25 -10.53 -0.77
CA GLU A 15 -18.62 -9.99 -2.07
C GLU A 15 -19.69 -8.90 -1.94
N TYR A 16 -19.81 -8.03 -2.94
CA TYR A 16 -20.75 -6.91 -2.91
C TYR A 16 -22.20 -7.36 -2.63
N ASN A 17 -22.64 -8.44 -3.28
CA ASN A 17 -24.00 -8.94 -3.14
C ASN A 17 -24.31 -9.51 -1.75
N ASP A 18 -23.28 -9.98 -1.05
CA ASP A 18 -23.40 -10.55 0.30
C ASP A 18 -23.13 -9.52 1.41
N ALA A 19 -22.73 -8.32 1.02
CA ALA A 19 -22.35 -7.27 1.96
C ALA A 19 -23.55 -6.61 2.62
N SER A 20 -23.39 -6.21 3.89
CA SER A 20 -24.35 -5.38 4.59
C SER A 20 -24.51 -4.00 3.93
N PRO A 21 -25.60 -3.27 4.18
CA PRO A 21 -25.76 -1.90 3.67
C PRO A 21 -24.59 -0.98 4.07
N GLU A 22 -24.06 -1.12 5.27
CA GLU A 22 -22.91 -0.36 5.76
C GLU A 22 -21.65 -0.64 4.95
N VAL A 23 -21.34 -1.90 4.67
CA VAL A 23 -20.20 -2.32 3.86
C VAL A 23 -20.37 -1.88 2.41
N ARG A 24 -21.57 -2.04 1.84
CA ARG A 24 -21.86 -1.58 0.47
C ARG A 24 -21.64 -0.08 0.31
N ALA A 25 -22.01 0.72 1.30
CA ALA A 25 -21.78 2.17 1.25
C ALA A 25 -20.26 2.48 1.10
N VAL A 26 -19.41 1.75 1.80
CA VAL A 26 -17.95 1.90 1.65
C VAL A 26 -17.48 1.40 0.28
N TYR A 27 -17.97 0.28 -0.19
CA TYR A 27 -17.63 -0.26 -1.52
C TYR A 27 -18.02 0.71 -2.64
N ASP A 28 -19.21 1.29 -2.54
CA ASP A 28 -19.69 2.29 -3.51
C ASP A 28 -18.78 3.52 -3.52
N ASP A 29 -18.33 4.00 -2.36
CA ASP A 29 -17.41 5.12 -2.27
C ASP A 29 -16.02 4.78 -2.85
N ILE A 30 -15.52 3.56 -2.61
CA ILE A 30 -14.29 3.09 -3.22
C ILE A 30 -14.39 3.09 -4.75
N MET A 31 -15.45 2.48 -5.27
CA MET A 31 -15.65 2.39 -6.72
C MET A 31 -15.83 3.77 -7.38
N THR A 32 -16.57 4.65 -6.76
CA THR A 32 -16.76 6.02 -7.23
C THR A 32 -15.47 6.81 -7.22
N THR A 33 -14.74 6.76 -6.12
CA THR A 33 -13.48 7.49 -5.94
C THR A 33 -12.40 7.02 -6.91
N ARG A 34 -12.32 5.71 -7.14
CA ARG A 34 -11.32 5.09 -8.03
C ARG A 34 -11.78 4.96 -9.48
N GLN A 35 -13.02 5.35 -9.78
CA GLN A 35 -13.60 5.24 -11.12
C GLN A 35 -13.50 3.81 -11.67
N THR A 36 -13.93 2.83 -10.89
CA THR A 36 -13.90 1.40 -11.22
C THR A 36 -15.21 0.74 -10.80
N ASP A 37 -15.49 -0.42 -11.38
CA ASP A 37 -16.59 -1.31 -10.98
C ASP A 37 -16.12 -2.51 -10.15
N TRP A 38 -14.89 -2.45 -9.66
CA TRP A 38 -14.21 -3.57 -9.01
C TRP A 38 -13.73 -3.20 -7.59
N ILE A 39 -13.85 -4.17 -6.68
CA ILE A 39 -13.35 -4.08 -5.31
C ILE A 39 -12.23 -5.11 -5.13
N ASN A 40 -11.07 -4.68 -4.70
CA ASN A 40 -9.96 -5.59 -4.46
C ASN A 40 -10.10 -6.35 -3.13
N ASN A 41 -9.47 -7.50 -3.06
CA ASN A 41 -9.60 -8.46 -1.96
C ASN A 41 -9.29 -7.89 -0.57
N PHE A 42 -8.37 -6.94 -0.49
CA PHE A 42 -8.04 -6.28 0.78
C PHE A 42 -9.27 -5.69 1.46
N TRP A 43 -10.10 -4.94 0.73
CA TRP A 43 -11.33 -4.35 1.25
C TRP A 43 -12.38 -5.41 1.59
N LYS A 44 -12.47 -6.46 0.78
CA LYS A 44 -13.38 -7.58 1.03
C LYS A 44 -13.02 -8.37 2.29
N ALA A 45 -11.73 -8.45 2.63
CA ALA A 45 -11.26 -9.02 3.88
C ALA A 45 -11.59 -8.12 5.07
N LEU A 46 -11.34 -6.81 4.97
CA LEU A 46 -11.66 -5.85 6.04
C LEU A 46 -13.17 -5.73 6.30
N ALA A 47 -14.00 -6.10 5.34
CA ALA A 47 -15.47 -6.05 5.46
C ALA A 47 -16.03 -6.94 6.57
N HIS A 48 -15.25 -7.90 7.08
CA HIS A 48 -15.59 -8.67 8.28
C HIS A 48 -15.71 -7.81 9.54
N HIS A 49 -15.09 -6.62 9.55
CA HIS A 49 -15.23 -5.63 10.62
C HIS A 49 -15.48 -4.26 10.00
N PRO A 50 -16.76 -3.90 9.77
CA PRO A 50 -17.13 -2.67 9.07
C PRO A 50 -16.48 -1.38 9.61
N PRO A 51 -16.31 -1.19 10.94
CA PRO A 51 -15.60 -0.02 11.45
C PRO A 51 -14.14 0.07 10.99
N THR A 52 -13.43 -1.06 10.91
CA THR A 52 -12.06 -1.10 10.38
C THR A 52 -12.04 -0.79 8.88
N LEU A 53 -12.95 -1.39 8.11
CA LEU A 53 -13.08 -1.12 6.68
C LEU A 53 -13.27 0.38 6.43
N ARG A 54 -14.23 1.00 7.09
CA ARG A 54 -14.54 2.43 6.91
C ARG A 54 -13.35 3.31 7.28
N ARG A 55 -12.79 3.14 8.47
CA ARG A 55 -11.67 3.93 8.97
C ARG A 55 -10.46 3.83 8.05
N THR A 56 -10.14 2.61 7.62
CA THR A 56 -8.98 2.37 6.74
C THR A 56 -9.20 3.01 5.37
N TRP A 57 -10.39 2.87 4.80
CA TRP A 57 -10.71 3.49 3.52
C TRP A 57 -10.68 5.02 3.59
N GLU A 58 -11.33 5.61 4.58
CA GLU A 58 -11.34 7.07 4.77
C GLU A 58 -9.92 7.62 4.94
N SER A 59 -9.09 6.92 5.71
CA SER A 59 -7.70 7.31 5.92
C SER A 59 -6.86 7.25 4.64
N ILE A 60 -6.90 6.14 3.91
CA ILE A 60 -6.10 6.01 2.67
C ILE A 60 -6.60 6.95 1.57
N LYS A 61 -7.92 7.13 1.45
CA LYS A 61 -8.52 8.09 0.52
C LYS A 61 -7.97 9.50 0.74
N GLN A 62 -7.91 9.93 1.99
CA GLN A 62 -7.41 11.26 2.36
C GLN A 62 -5.89 11.37 2.14
N ILE A 63 -5.13 10.38 2.60
CA ILE A 63 -3.66 10.41 2.55
C ILE A 63 -3.16 10.34 1.11
N MET A 64 -3.78 9.52 0.27
CA MET A 64 -3.35 9.33 -1.12
C MET A 64 -3.90 10.37 -2.10
N ALA A 65 -4.80 11.25 -1.66
CA ALA A 65 -5.26 12.37 -2.48
C ALA A 65 -4.10 13.31 -2.85
N PRO A 66 -4.19 14.02 -3.99
CA PRO A 66 -3.17 15.01 -4.37
C PRO A 66 -2.94 16.03 -3.26
N GLY A 67 -1.67 16.35 -3.01
CA GLY A 67 -1.26 17.29 -1.97
C GLY A 67 0.13 17.86 -2.26
N ALA A 68 0.91 18.13 -1.22
CA ALA A 68 2.29 18.59 -1.38
C ALA A 68 3.18 17.58 -2.11
N LEU A 69 2.87 16.29 -2.00
CA LEU A 69 3.51 15.23 -2.77
C LEU A 69 2.62 14.82 -3.95
N ASP A 70 3.24 14.61 -5.09
CA ASP A 70 2.59 14.10 -6.28
C ASP A 70 2.04 12.68 -6.03
N PRO A 71 0.87 12.30 -6.60
CA PRO A 71 0.31 10.96 -6.43
C PRO A 71 1.27 9.82 -6.82
N LEU A 72 2.05 9.97 -7.88
CA LEU A 72 3.06 8.99 -8.26
C LEU A 72 4.11 8.82 -7.16
N VAL A 73 4.59 9.93 -6.59
CA VAL A 73 5.55 9.89 -5.48
C VAL A 73 4.97 9.16 -4.26
N LYS A 74 3.71 9.42 -3.92
CA LYS A 74 3.02 8.71 -2.83
C LYS A 74 2.93 7.21 -3.07
N GLU A 75 2.61 6.78 -4.29
CA GLU A 75 2.56 5.36 -4.64
C GLU A 75 3.95 4.71 -4.59
N MET A 76 4.99 5.40 -5.07
CA MET A 76 6.37 4.91 -5.00
C MET A 76 6.86 4.77 -3.54
N ILE A 77 6.52 5.71 -2.68
CA ILE A 77 6.78 5.60 -1.23
C ILE A 77 6.07 4.37 -0.66
N TYR A 78 4.82 4.16 -1.03
CA TYR A 78 4.05 2.99 -0.58
C TYR A 78 4.70 1.68 -1.00
N VAL A 79 5.17 1.59 -2.25
CA VAL A 79 5.91 0.42 -2.76
C VAL A 79 7.21 0.21 -1.95
N ALA A 80 7.98 1.26 -1.70
CA ALA A 80 9.22 1.18 -0.94
C ALA A 80 9.00 0.65 0.49
N VAL A 81 8.00 1.16 1.18
CA VAL A 81 7.63 0.72 2.54
C VAL A 81 7.13 -0.72 2.51
N SER A 82 6.31 -1.07 1.53
CA SER A 82 5.76 -2.42 1.38
C SER A 82 6.82 -3.46 1.06
N ALA A 83 7.81 -3.12 0.22
CA ALA A 83 8.96 -3.98 -0.05
C ALA A 83 9.79 -4.21 1.21
N THR A 84 10.05 -3.17 1.99
CA THR A 84 10.78 -3.24 3.25
C THR A 84 10.05 -4.09 4.29
N ASN A 85 8.74 -3.95 4.40
CA ASN A 85 7.89 -4.69 5.34
C ASN A 85 7.48 -6.09 4.83
N GLN A 86 7.89 -6.46 3.63
CA GLN A 86 7.59 -7.77 3.03
C GLN A 86 6.08 -8.05 2.94
N CYS A 87 5.32 -7.09 2.40
CA CYS A 87 3.89 -7.24 2.13
C CYS A 87 3.64 -7.50 0.63
N PRO A 88 3.61 -8.76 0.17
CA PRO A 88 3.46 -9.07 -1.26
C PRO A 88 2.19 -8.48 -1.89
N TYR A 89 1.08 -8.51 -1.17
CA TYR A 89 -0.17 -7.90 -1.62
C TYR A 89 -0.02 -6.40 -1.84
N CYS A 90 0.57 -5.71 -0.87
CA CYS A 90 0.75 -4.26 -0.92
C CYS A 90 1.74 -3.87 -2.04
N ILE A 91 2.82 -4.64 -2.22
CA ILE A 91 3.77 -4.44 -3.33
C ILE A 91 3.02 -4.53 -4.66
N ALA A 92 2.25 -5.59 -4.87
CA ALA A 92 1.52 -5.81 -6.12
C ALA A 92 0.51 -4.69 -6.39
N SER A 93 -0.33 -4.35 -5.42
CA SER A 93 -1.41 -3.37 -5.59
C SER A 93 -0.88 -1.95 -5.81
N HIS A 94 0.12 -1.52 -5.02
CA HIS A 94 0.68 -0.17 -5.16
C HIS A 94 1.64 -0.04 -6.34
N THR A 95 2.32 -1.11 -6.75
CA THR A 95 3.06 -1.13 -8.02
C THR A 95 2.11 -0.92 -9.20
N ALA A 96 0.96 -1.60 -9.21
CA ALA A 96 -0.05 -1.41 -10.25
C ALA A 96 -0.57 0.05 -10.27
N SER A 97 -0.86 0.62 -9.11
CA SER A 97 -1.27 2.02 -8.97
C SER A 97 -0.19 3.00 -9.41
N ALA A 98 1.07 2.76 -9.04
CA ALA A 98 2.20 3.58 -9.45
C ALA A 98 2.38 3.54 -10.98
N ARG A 99 2.26 2.37 -11.62
CA ARG A 99 2.33 2.23 -13.07
C ARG A 99 1.20 3.00 -13.76
N LYS A 100 0.00 2.93 -13.24
CA LYS A 100 -1.14 3.72 -13.73
C LYS A 100 -0.88 5.22 -13.61
N ALA A 101 -0.15 5.65 -12.59
CA ALA A 101 0.25 7.04 -12.39
C ALA A 101 1.50 7.44 -13.18
N GLY A 102 2.09 6.54 -13.97
CA GLY A 102 3.19 6.83 -14.90
C GLY A 102 4.56 6.25 -14.53
N MET A 103 4.65 5.37 -13.54
CA MET A 103 5.90 4.69 -13.20
C MET A 103 6.36 3.78 -14.33
N THR A 104 7.55 4.02 -14.85
CA THR A 104 8.21 3.18 -15.86
C THR A 104 8.99 2.04 -15.22
N ASP A 105 9.40 1.06 -16.04
CA ASP A 105 10.28 -0.02 -15.59
C ASP A 105 11.63 0.50 -15.08
N ALA A 106 12.18 1.54 -15.73
CA ALA A 106 13.41 2.18 -15.29
C ALA A 106 13.24 2.84 -13.91
N MET A 107 12.14 3.55 -13.69
CA MET A 107 11.81 4.13 -12.38
C MET A 107 11.65 3.05 -11.30
N TYR A 108 10.99 1.96 -11.61
CA TYR A 108 10.84 0.84 -10.68
C TYR A 108 12.19 0.22 -10.32
N ALA A 109 13.08 0.03 -11.32
CA ALA A 109 14.41 -0.51 -11.08
C ALA A 109 15.26 0.40 -10.17
N GLU A 110 15.22 1.71 -10.40
CA GLU A 110 15.89 2.68 -9.52
C GLU A 110 15.27 2.72 -8.13
N LEU A 111 13.94 2.66 -8.03
CA LEU A 111 13.24 2.57 -6.74
C LEU A 111 13.72 1.36 -5.94
N MET A 112 13.80 0.19 -6.57
CA MET A 112 14.27 -1.03 -5.91
C MET A 112 15.77 -0.94 -5.53
N ALA A 113 16.59 -0.30 -6.35
CA ALA A 113 18.00 -0.05 -6.00
C ALA A 113 18.12 0.82 -4.74
N VAL A 114 17.31 1.87 -4.63
CA VAL A 114 17.27 2.73 -3.43
C VAL A 114 16.75 1.94 -2.21
N VAL A 115 15.67 1.17 -2.37
CA VAL A 115 15.13 0.33 -1.29
C VAL A 115 16.18 -0.66 -0.78
N GLY A 116 16.88 -1.34 -1.68
CA GLY A 116 17.93 -2.30 -1.33
C GLY A 116 19.09 -1.63 -0.59
N MET A 117 19.59 -0.51 -1.10
CA MET A 117 20.68 0.23 -0.48
C MET A 117 20.28 0.81 0.87
N ALA A 118 19.10 1.40 0.98
CA ALA A 118 18.60 1.95 2.24
C ALA A 118 18.42 0.87 3.30
N ASN A 119 17.89 -0.30 2.95
CA ASN A 119 17.79 -1.43 3.88
C ASN A 119 19.16 -1.90 4.35
N GLU A 120 20.17 -1.97 3.48
CA GLU A 120 21.53 -2.31 3.84
C GLU A 120 22.12 -1.29 4.81
N THR A 121 22.10 -0.01 4.46
CA THR A 121 22.70 1.05 5.30
C THR A 121 21.97 1.23 6.63
N ASN A 122 20.65 1.05 6.67
CA ASN A 122 19.90 1.03 7.93
C ASN A 122 20.39 -0.08 8.86
N ARG A 123 20.63 -1.29 8.32
CA ARG A 123 21.16 -2.41 9.11
C ARG A 123 22.59 -2.13 9.62
N LEU A 124 23.45 -1.58 8.77
CA LEU A 124 24.82 -1.24 9.14
C LEU A 124 24.85 -0.15 10.21
N ALA A 125 24.12 0.94 10.04
CA ALA A 125 24.02 2.02 11.02
C ALA A 125 23.48 1.53 12.37
N SER A 126 22.43 0.69 12.35
CA SER A 126 21.87 0.11 13.57
C SER A 126 22.81 -0.88 14.24
N GLY A 127 23.46 -1.75 13.44
CA GLY A 127 24.39 -2.77 13.96
C GLY A 127 25.62 -2.15 14.61
N TYR A 128 26.15 -1.08 14.06
CA TYR A 128 27.24 -0.31 14.65
C TYR A 128 26.81 0.70 15.71
N GLN A 129 25.50 0.88 15.93
CA GLN A 129 24.94 1.86 16.86
C GLN A 129 25.51 3.27 16.66
N VAL A 130 25.57 3.69 15.38
CA VAL A 130 26.19 4.97 14.98
C VAL A 130 25.44 6.14 15.59
N ASP A 131 26.16 6.98 16.33
CA ASP A 131 25.60 8.23 16.91
C ASP A 131 25.22 9.22 15.80
N VAL A 132 24.13 9.94 16.02
CA VAL A 132 23.68 10.97 15.10
C VAL A 132 24.63 12.18 15.20
N ASP A 133 25.19 12.59 14.08
CA ASP A 133 26.04 13.78 13.99
C ASP A 133 25.29 15.05 14.40
N ASP A 134 25.95 15.94 15.12
CA ASP A 134 25.33 17.19 15.59
C ASP A 134 24.81 18.06 14.43
N ARG A 135 25.43 17.97 13.26
CA ARG A 135 25.01 18.67 12.04
C ARG A 135 23.63 18.29 11.53
N PHE A 136 23.12 17.11 11.91
CA PHE A 136 21.79 16.63 11.53
C PHE A 136 20.71 16.89 12.57
N LYS A 137 21.11 17.38 13.75
CA LYS A 137 20.19 17.76 14.82
C LYS A 137 19.73 19.21 14.56
N THR A 138 18.55 19.37 13.99
CA THR A 138 17.92 20.67 13.73
C THR A 138 16.78 20.95 14.67
#